data_fe83eef9d019580fd470996ce88d90c6
#
_entry.id   fe83eef9d019580fd470996ce88d90c6
#
_cell.length_a   1.000
_cell.length_b   1.000
_cell.length_c   1.000
_cell.angle_alpha   90.00
_cell.angle_beta   90.00
_cell.angle_gamma   90.00
#
_symmetry.space_group_name_H-M   'P 1'
#
loop_
_entity.id
_entity.type
_entity.pdbx_description
1 polymer ?
#
loop_
_entity_poly.entity_id
_entity_poly.type
_entity_poly.pdbx_seq_one_letter_code
_entity_poly.pdbx_strand_id
1 'polypeptide(L)'
;DSCRFVNKQNCSNEKFKEFLVKKPRVCLLKPKSFWSLCKLFWNNNTNKILCDMRYRKTSTSNVKNIIPFPKYQYPHSAKPNFNLLFTPSGFFEIQTIFRKDIAIQAFMELLSLSRSFKLQPFICGIKRHKSDSSYLSFANDGLSITMNFSLNVITTEQRDEYCKKLTDIILKHEGKTY
;
A
#
# COMPACT_ATOMS: atom_id res chain seq x y z
N ASP A 1 -18.98 -2.51 2.45
CA ASP A 1 -18.80 -1.14 3.00
C ASP A 1 -18.92 -0.13 1.89
N SER A 2 -20.07 0.51 1.81
CA SER A 2 -20.36 1.48 0.76
C SER A 2 -19.70 2.81 1.10
N CYS A 3 -18.65 3.19 0.36
CA CYS A 3 -18.22 4.59 0.31
C CYS A 3 -19.37 5.42 -0.28
N ARG A 4 -20.06 6.18 0.53
CA ARG A 4 -21.04 7.16 0.07
C ARG A 4 -20.32 8.48 -0.23
N PHE A 5 -20.36 8.92 -1.46
CA PHE A 5 -19.95 10.27 -1.81
C PHE A 5 -20.95 11.28 -1.24
N VAL A 6 -20.48 12.14 -0.35
CA VAL A 6 -21.29 13.25 0.14
C VAL A 6 -21.19 14.39 -0.88
N ASN A 7 -22.33 14.82 -1.40
CA ASN A 7 -22.39 15.91 -2.39
C ASN A 7 -21.87 17.22 -1.76
N LYS A 8 -21.24 18.04 -2.60
CA LYS A 8 -20.59 19.33 -2.28
C LYS A 8 -21.50 20.30 -1.51
N GLN A 9 -22.81 20.18 -1.64
CA GLN A 9 -23.82 21.03 -0.98
C GLN A 9 -23.91 20.83 0.54
N ASN A 10 -23.42 19.68 1.07
CA ASN A 10 -23.54 19.35 2.50
C ASN A 10 -22.23 19.57 3.28
N CYS A 11 -21.17 20.04 2.63
CA CYS A 11 -19.91 20.35 3.31
C CYS A 11 -19.69 21.85 3.34
N SER A 12 -19.53 22.44 4.53
CA SER A 12 -19.25 23.87 4.65
C SER A 12 -17.97 24.21 3.86
N ASN A 13 -18.05 25.24 3.02
CA ASN A 13 -16.96 25.69 2.15
C ASN A 13 -15.65 26.01 2.89
N GLU A 14 -15.72 26.34 4.18
CA GLU A 14 -14.57 26.68 5.02
C GLU A 14 -13.68 25.47 5.35
N LYS A 15 -14.27 24.33 5.74
CA LYS A 15 -13.49 23.11 6.01
C LYS A 15 -12.80 22.58 4.75
N PHE A 16 -13.39 22.77 3.60
CA PHE A 16 -12.81 22.36 2.33
C PHE A 16 -11.63 23.25 1.91
N LYS A 17 -11.76 24.57 2.09
CA LYS A 17 -10.67 25.54 1.84
C LYS A 17 -9.49 25.30 2.79
N GLU A 18 -9.76 25.08 4.07
CA GLU A 18 -8.73 24.79 5.08
C GLU A 18 -7.92 23.52 4.74
N PHE A 19 -8.59 22.52 4.17
CA PHE A 19 -7.95 21.28 3.76
C PHE A 19 -7.03 21.44 2.54
N LEU A 20 -7.41 22.29 1.57
CA LEU A 20 -6.62 22.55 0.36
C LEU A 20 -5.38 23.40 0.62
N VAL A 21 -5.39 24.22 1.67
CA VAL A 21 -4.34 25.23 1.94
C VAL A 21 -3.30 24.73 2.93
N LYS A 22 -3.63 23.82 3.83
CA LYS A 22 -2.66 23.30 4.82
C LYS A 22 -1.67 22.35 4.17
N LYS A 23 -0.43 22.80 4.00
CA LYS A 23 0.70 21.90 3.68
C LYS A 23 0.79 20.82 4.75
N PRO A 24 0.84 19.53 4.37
CA PRO A 24 0.94 18.45 5.35
C PRO A 24 2.25 18.60 6.13
N ARG A 25 2.15 18.86 7.42
CA ARG A 25 3.27 18.81 8.35
C ARG A 25 3.30 17.42 8.97
N VAL A 26 4.43 16.77 8.87
CA VAL A 26 4.67 15.51 9.58
C VAL A 26 5.36 15.88 10.87
N CYS A 27 4.60 16.01 11.96
CA CYS A 27 5.11 16.54 13.23
C CYS A 27 5.62 18.00 13.10
N LEU A 28 6.39 18.45 14.09
CA LEU A 28 7.06 19.77 14.11
C LEU A 28 8.32 19.82 13.22
N LEU A 29 8.77 18.68 12.72
CA LEU A 29 10.00 18.55 11.92
C LEU A 29 9.71 18.74 10.42
N LYS A 30 10.71 19.25 9.69
CA LYS A 30 10.69 19.23 8.23
C LYS A 30 10.59 17.77 7.74
N PRO A 31 9.84 17.45 6.67
CA PRO A 31 9.64 16.07 6.21
C PRO A 31 10.94 15.29 6.01
N LYS A 32 11.98 15.92 5.46
CA LYS A 32 13.30 15.27 5.27
C LYS A 32 13.91 14.82 6.59
N SER A 33 13.97 15.72 7.59
CA SER A 33 14.56 15.41 8.91
C SER A 33 13.74 14.34 9.65
N PHE A 34 12.42 14.41 9.56
CA PHE A 34 11.54 13.39 10.14
C PHE A 34 11.81 11.99 9.57
N TRP A 35 11.86 11.86 8.24
CA TRP A 35 12.11 10.56 7.62
C TRP A 35 13.52 10.03 7.84
N SER A 36 14.52 10.92 7.90
CA SER A 36 15.90 10.54 8.24
C SER A 36 16.00 9.97 9.66
N LEU A 37 15.26 10.55 10.61
CA LEU A 37 15.18 10.04 11.98
C LEU A 37 14.41 8.69 12.00
N CYS A 38 13.27 8.61 11.34
CA CYS A 38 12.51 7.37 11.25
C CYS A 38 13.31 6.21 10.66
N LYS A 39 14.20 6.49 9.72
CA LYS A 39 15.07 5.49 9.08
C LYS A 39 15.95 4.73 10.09
N LEU A 40 16.44 5.39 11.13
CA LEU A 40 17.27 4.76 12.17
C LEU A 40 16.51 3.65 12.92
N PHE A 41 15.19 3.80 13.02
CA PHE A 41 14.32 2.85 13.75
C PHE A 41 13.51 1.96 12.80
N TRP A 42 13.66 2.13 11.47
CA TRP A 42 12.86 1.40 10.49
C TRP A 42 13.44 0.02 10.23
N ASN A 43 12.80 -0.99 10.79
CA ASN A 43 13.13 -2.40 10.58
C ASN A 43 11.84 -3.23 10.56
N ASN A 44 11.97 -4.53 10.28
CA ASN A 44 10.81 -5.42 10.20
C ASN A 44 9.99 -5.46 11.50
N ASN A 45 10.65 -5.40 12.67
CA ASN A 45 9.96 -5.45 13.95
C ASN A 45 9.15 -4.18 14.22
N THR A 46 9.73 -3.00 13.98
CA THR A 46 9.03 -1.73 14.15
C THR A 46 7.89 -1.59 13.16
N ASN A 47 8.05 -2.06 11.92
CA ASN A 47 6.98 -2.09 10.93
C ASN A 47 5.83 -3.00 11.40
N LYS A 48 6.15 -4.20 11.91
CA LYS A 48 5.15 -5.11 12.49
C LYS A 48 4.38 -4.46 13.63
N ILE A 49 5.08 -3.87 14.60
CA ILE A 49 4.44 -3.17 15.73
C ILE A 49 3.48 -2.08 15.24
N LEU A 50 3.91 -1.26 14.29
CA LEU A 50 3.08 -0.20 13.71
C LEU A 50 1.85 -0.74 12.99
N CYS A 51 1.99 -1.85 12.27
CA CYS A 51 0.88 -2.52 11.61
C CYS A 51 -0.11 -3.10 12.62
N ASP A 52 0.38 -3.75 13.67
CA ASP A 52 -0.44 -4.32 14.75
C ASP A 52 -1.21 -3.24 15.51
N MET A 53 -0.56 -2.12 15.83
CA MET A 53 -1.22 -0.97 16.46
C MET A 53 -2.34 -0.38 15.58
N ARG A 54 -2.08 -0.24 14.27
CA ARG A 54 -3.08 0.26 13.32
C ARG A 54 -4.25 -0.70 13.21
N TYR A 55 -3.97 -1.99 13.08
CA TYR A 55 -5.00 -3.02 12.98
C TYR A 55 -5.92 -2.99 14.20
N ARG A 56 -5.35 -3.01 15.41
CA ARG A 56 -6.11 -2.93 16.68
C ARG A 56 -6.97 -1.68 16.72
N LYS A 57 -6.40 -0.51 16.41
CA LYS A 57 -7.15 0.76 16.38
C LYS A 57 -8.30 0.74 15.38
N THR A 58 -8.11 0.14 14.22
CA THR A 58 -9.14 0.08 13.17
C THR A 58 -10.21 -0.96 13.49
N SER A 59 -9.80 -2.11 14.04
CA SER A 59 -10.70 -3.20 14.39
C SER A 59 -11.68 -2.85 15.53
N THR A 60 -11.26 -1.99 16.46
CA THR A 60 -12.09 -1.57 17.60
C THR A 60 -12.96 -0.36 17.32
N SER A 61 -12.76 0.34 16.22
CA SER A 61 -13.49 1.56 15.92
C SER A 61 -14.52 1.37 14.80
N ASN A 62 -15.80 1.31 15.16
CA ASN A 62 -16.92 1.46 14.23
C ASN A 62 -17.13 2.93 13.81
N VAL A 63 -16.08 3.73 13.76
CA VAL A 63 -16.19 5.17 13.49
C VAL A 63 -16.36 5.41 12.00
N LYS A 64 -17.50 5.98 11.63
CA LYS A 64 -17.72 6.50 10.28
C LYS A 64 -17.05 7.88 10.18
N ASN A 65 -16.00 7.99 9.39
CA ASN A 65 -15.31 9.25 9.16
C ASN A 65 -15.68 9.83 7.79
N ILE A 66 -15.99 11.12 7.76
CA ILE A 66 -16.11 11.87 6.51
C ILE A 66 -14.72 12.43 6.21
N ILE A 67 -14.14 12.01 5.10
CA ILE A 67 -12.84 12.50 4.65
C ILE A 67 -12.98 13.17 3.29
N PRO A 68 -12.23 14.23 3.02
CA PRO A 68 -12.21 14.89 1.71
C PRO A 68 -11.74 13.93 0.61
N PHE A 69 -12.34 14.05 -0.57
CA PHE A 69 -11.99 13.22 -1.72
C PHE A 69 -10.49 13.15 -2.04
N PRO A 70 -9.72 14.27 -2.05
CA PRO A 70 -8.28 14.20 -2.30
C PRO A 70 -7.53 13.35 -1.27
N LYS A 71 -7.92 13.38 0.01
CA LYS A 71 -7.31 12.58 1.06
C LYS A 71 -7.65 11.09 0.92
N TYR A 72 -8.85 10.79 0.42
CA TYR A 72 -9.27 9.43 0.11
C TYR A 72 -8.52 8.87 -1.11
N GLN A 73 -8.50 9.65 -2.21
CA GLN A 73 -7.91 9.24 -3.48
C GLN A 73 -6.37 9.18 -3.42
N TYR A 74 -5.76 10.10 -2.67
CA TYR A 74 -4.30 10.24 -2.58
C TYR A 74 -3.81 10.13 -1.13
N PRO A 75 -3.92 8.97 -0.48
CA PRO A 75 -3.54 8.80 0.93
C PRO A 75 -2.05 9.08 1.17
N HIS A 76 -1.21 8.93 0.13
CA HIS A 76 0.23 9.23 0.20
C HIS A 76 0.56 10.72 0.22
N SER A 77 -0.34 11.59 -0.24
CA SER A 77 -0.14 13.04 -0.19
C SER A 77 -0.02 13.56 1.25
N ALA A 78 -0.58 12.84 2.22
CA ALA A 78 -0.45 13.15 3.64
C ALA A 78 0.93 12.79 4.24
N LYS A 79 1.76 12.07 3.49
CA LYS A 79 3.09 11.60 3.91
C LYS A 79 4.14 11.96 2.85
N PRO A 80 4.43 13.25 2.63
CA PRO A 80 5.34 13.67 1.60
C PRO A 80 6.75 13.12 1.85
N ASN A 81 7.41 12.71 0.77
CA ASN A 81 8.79 12.21 0.79
C ASN A 81 9.00 10.93 1.64
N PHE A 82 7.99 10.08 1.85
CA PHE A 82 8.13 8.83 2.61
C PHE A 82 9.16 7.87 1.98
N ASN A 83 9.43 8.00 0.68
CA ASN A 83 10.45 7.25 -0.04
C ASN A 83 11.87 7.47 0.52
N LEU A 84 12.11 8.56 1.23
CA LEU A 84 13.39 8.80 1.93
C LEU A 84 13.72 7.76 3.00
N LEU A 85 12.73 7.01 3.50
CA LEU A 85 12.96 5.87 4.38
C LEU A 85 13.84 4.79 3.75
N PHE A 86 13.80 4.66 2.43
CA PHE A 86 14.42 3.58 1.68
C PHE A 86 15.70 3.98 0.96
N THR A 87 16.15 5.22 1.13
CA THR A 87 17.42 5.68 0.55
C THR A 87 18.62 5.08 1.29
N PRO A 88 19.76 4.81 0.63
CA PRO A 88 20.00 4.98 -0.80
C PRO A 88 19.48 3.83 -1.67
N SER A 89 19.23 2.64 -1.12
CA SER A 89 18.98 1.40 -1.88
C SER A 89 17.61 1.40 -2.59
N GLY A 90 16.63 2.15 -2.09
CA GLY A 90 15.30 2.19 -2.67
C GLY A 90 14.37 1.07 -2.21
N PHE A 91 13.34 0.84 -2.98
CA PHE A 91 12.37 -0.24 -2.78
C PHE A 91 11.90 -0.80 -4.12
N PHE A 92 11.34 -1.99 -4.11
CA PHE A 92 10.66 -2.57 -5.26
C PHE A 92 9.20 -2.83 -4.94
N GLU A 93 8.37 -2.71 -5.94
CA GLU A 93 6.93 -2.93 -5.85
C GLU A 93 6.52 -4.10 -6.74
N ILE A 94 5.63 -4.91 -6.22
CA ILE A 94 4.98 -5.99 -6.95
C ILE A 94 3.50 -5.70 -6.92
N GLN A 95 2.88 -5.69 -8.10
CA GLN A 95 1.43 -5.59 -8.22
C GLN A 95 0.93 -6.70 -9.15
N THR A 96 0.07 -7.54 -8.61
CA THR A 96 -0.50 -8.68 -9.33
C THR A 96 -2.01 -8.67 -9.21
N ILE A 97 -2.70 -9.16 -10.24
CA ILE A 97 -4.15 -9.31 -10.25
C ILE A 97 -4.53 -10.76 -10.54
N PHE A 98 -5.55 -11.23 -9.83
CA PHE A 98 -6.12 -12.57 -9.99
C PHE A 98 -7.62 -12.47 -10.13
N ARG A 99 -8.24 -13.47 -10.77
CA ARG A 99 -9.68 -13.61 -10.79
C ARG A 99 -10.23 -13.71 -9.35
N LYS A 100 -11.43 -13.21 -9.15
CA LYS A 100 -12.06 -13.08 -7.83
C LYS A 100 -12.15 -14.40 -7.07
N ASP A 101 -12.41 -15.49 -7.76
CA ASP A 101 -12.63 -16.84 -7.19
C ASP A 101 -11.36 -17.44 -6.60
N ILE A 102 -10.19 -17.16 -7.18
CA ILE A 102 -8.89 -17.72 -6.78
C ILE A 102 -7.98 -16.72 -6.06
N ALA A 103 -8.34 -15.45 -6.06
CA ALA A 103 -7.47 -14.36 -5.57
C ALA A 103 -7.01 -14.57 -4.12
N ILE A 104 -7.90 -15.01 -3.24
CA ILE A 104 -7.56 -15.20 -1.81
C ILE A 104 -6.51 -16.29 -1.66
N GLN A 105 -6.66 -17.40 -2.36
CA GLN A 105 -5.68 -18.49 -2.31
C GLN A 105 -4.32 -18.02 -2.85
N ALA A 106 -4.30 -17.36 -4.01
CA ALA A 106 -3.08 -16.80 -4.59
C ALA A 106 -2.41 -15.80 -3.64
N PHE A 107 -3.16 -14.91 -2.98
CA PHE A 107 -2.62 -13.96 -2.01
C PHE A 107 -1.99 -14.65 -0.81
N MET A 108 -2.59 -15.71 -0.30
CA MET A 108 -2.02 -16.49 0.80
C MET A 108 -0.70 -17.17 0.41
N GLU A 109 -0.60 -17.71 -0.80
CA GLU A 109 0.64 -18.28 -1.32
C GLU A 109 1.73 -17.19 -1.49
N LEU A 110 1.40 -16.02 -2.06
CA LEU A 110 2.33 -14.90 -2.20
C LEU A 110 2.84 -14.38 -0.85
N LEU A 111 1.96 -14.25 0.14
CA LEU A 111 2.34 -13.83 1.49
C LEU A 111 3.19 -14.89 2.21
N SER A 112 2.90 -16.18 1.97
CA SER A 112 3.70 -17.28 2.50
C SER A 112 5.11 -17.28 1.88
N LEU A 113 5.21 -17.07 0.58
CA LEU A 113 6.50 -16.91 -0.11
C LEU A 113 7.28 -15.73 0.47
N SER A 114 6.65 -14.56 0.65
CA SER A 114 7.31 -13.40 1.24
C SER A 114 7.86 -13.70 2.64
N ARG A 115 7.11 -14.45 3.46
CA ARG A 115 7.55 -14.87 4.80
C ARG A 115 8.74 -15.82 4.75
N SER A 116 8.77 -16.78 3.80
CA SER A 116 9.89 -17.72 3.67
C SER A 116 11.20 -17.01 3.31
N PHE A 117 11.13 -15.89 2.60
CA PHE A 117 12.27 -15.01 2.32
C PHE A 117 12.53 -13.96 3.42
N LYS A 118 11.77 -13.99 4.53
CA LYS A 118 11.80 -12.97 5.60
C LYS A 118 11.55 -11.55 5.09
N LEU A 119 10.84 -11.43 3.97
CA LEU A 119 10.43 -10.17 3.37
C LEU A 119 9.09 -9.74 3.96
N GLN A 120 9.08 -8.59 4.62
CA GLN A 120 7.85 -7.99 5.10
C GLN A 120 7.54 -6.75 4.28
N PRO A 121 6.39 -6.70 3.59
CA PRO A 121 6.00 -5.50 2.87
C PRO A 121 5.73 -4.35 3.86
N PHE A 122 6.27 -3.17 3.57
CA PHE A 122 6.00 -1.99 4.39
C PHE A 122 4.69 -1.30 4.01
N ILE A 123 4.24 -1.48 2.78
CA ILE A 123 2.90 -1.17 2.31
C ILE A 123 2.36 -2.39 1.58
N CYS A 124 1.14 -2.77 1.93
CA CYS A 124 0.38 -3.79 1.23
C CYS A 124 -1.03 -3.27 1.03
N GLY A 125 -1.56 -3.42 -0.16
CA GLY A 125 -2.90 -2.97 -0.49
C GLY A 125 -3.62 -3.97 -1.38
N ILE A 126 -4.90 -4.19 -1.11
CA ILE A 126 -5.78 -5.00 -1.96
C ILE A 126 -6.79 -4.07 -2.59
N LYS A 127 -6.97 -4.20 -3.93
CA LYS A 127 -7.92 -3.40 -4.70
C LYS A 127 -8.85 -4.32 -5.48
N ARG A 128 -10.12 -3.96 -5.51
CA ARG A 128 -11.11 -4.58 -6.39
C ARG A 128 -11.07 -3.90 -7.76
N HIS A 129 -10.96 -4.71 -8.80
CA HIS A 129 -11.03 -4.26 -10.17
C HIS A 129 -12.28 -4.82 -10.84
N LYS A 130 -12.83 -4.03 -11.76
CA LYS A 130 -13.81 -4.49 -12.75
C LYS A 130 -13.09 -4.62 -14.07
N SER A 131 -13.54 -5.53 -14.93
CA SER A 131 -13.06 -5.58 -16.32
C SER A 131 -13.38 -4.26 -17.01
N ASP A 132 -12.50 -3.82 -17.87
CA ASP A 132 -12.71 -2.69 -18.77
C ASP A 132 -12.39 -3.10 -20.21
N SER A 133 -12.76 -2.26 -21.16
CA SER A 133 -12.55 -2.47 -22.59
C SER A 133 -11.28 -1.79 -23.12
N SER A 134 -10.43 -1.27 -22.24
CA SER A 134 -9.19 -0.58 -22.64
C SER A 134 -8.21 -1.56 -23.27
N TYR A 135 -7.54 -1.15 -24.35
CA TYR A 135 -6.69 -2.00 -25.16
C TYR A 135 -5.51 -2.61 -24.38
N LEU A 136 -4.93 -1.86 -23.46
CA LEU A 136 -3.82 -2.28 -22.57
C LEU A 136 -4.31 -2.45 -21.13
N SER A 137 -5.52 -2.96 -20.93
CA SER A 137 -6.05 -3.12 -19.60
C SER A 137 -5.29 -4.21 -18.82
N PHE A 138 -4.76 -3.83 -17.68
CA PHE A 138 -4.33 -4.76 -16.63
C PHE A 138 -5.55 -5.37 -15.93
N ALA A 139 -6.68 -4.65 -15.91
CA ALA A 139 -7.84 -4.97 -15.10
C ALA A 139 -8.62 -6.17 -15.65
N ASN A 140 -8.72 -7.21 -14.83
CA ASN A 140 -9.71 -8.28 -14.98
C ASN A 140 -10.82 -8.06 -13.94
N ASP A 141 -11.93 -8.77 -14.03
CA ASP A 141 -12.89 -8.84 -12.95
C ASP A 141 -12.27 -9.65 -11.79
N GLY A 142 -11.53 -8.96 -10.91
CA GLY A 142 -10.70 -9.62 -9.93
C GLY A 142 -10.25 -8.72 -8.78
N LEU A 143 -9.27 -9.23 -8.05
CA LEU A 143 -8.59 -8.54 -6.96
C LEU A 143 -7.10 -8.43 -7.27
N SER A 144 -6.53 -7.25 -7.09
CA SER A 144 -5.07 -7.10 -7.10
C SER A 144 -4.51 -6.97 -5.69
N ILE A 145 -3.29 -7.47 -5.51
CA ILE A 145 -2.47 -7.18 -4.34
C ILE A 145 -1.25 -6.38 -4.79
N THR A 146 -0.96 -5.32 -4.05
CA THR A 146 0.26 -4.53 -4.21
C THR A 146 1.11 -4.73 -2.97
N MET A 147 2.38 -5.04 -3.13
CA MET A 147 3.34 -5.23 -2.04
C MET A 147 4.61 -4.45 -2.33
N ASN A 148 5.04 -3.62 -1.38
CA ASN A 148 6.26 -2.82 -1.49
C ASN A 148 7.29 -3.34 -0.48
N PHE A 149 8.50 -3.62 -0.94
CA PHE A 149 9.59 -4.16 -0.13
C PHE A 149 10.82 -3.26 -0.21
N SER A 150 11.49 -3.09 0.92
CA SER A 150 12.77 -2.36 0.96
C SER A 150 13.90 -3.19 0.35
N LEU A 151 14.71 -2.56 -0.49
CA LEU A 151 15.93 -3.18 -1.04
C LEU A 151 17.06 -3.30 -0.01
N ASN A 152 16.94 -2.66 1.15
CA ASN A 152 17.95 -2.77 2.23
C ASN A 152 17.97 -4.14 2.94
N VAL A 153 16.95 -4.98 2.73
CA VAL A 153 16.75 -6.23 3.50
C VAL A 153 16.93 -7.49 2.65
N ILE A 154 17.33 -7.34 1.41
CA ILE A 154 17.46 -8.46 0.46
C ILE A 154 18.66 -8.25 -0.48
N THR A 155 19.40 -9.30 -0.75
CA THR A 155 20.47 -9.26 -1.79
C THR A 155 19.85 -9.36 -3.19
N THR A 156 20.62 -9.03 -4.22
CA THR A 156 20.17 -9.11 -5.61
C THR A 156 19.78 -10.55 -5.97
N GLU A 157 20.59 -11.52 -5.59
CA GLU A 157 20.37 -12.94 -5.86
C GLU A 157 19.09 -13.45 -5.19
N GLN A 158 18.91 -13.10 -3.92
CA GLN A 158 17.69 -13.45 -3.19
C GLN A 158 16.45 -12.81 -3.79
N ARG A 159 16.55 -11.55 -4.24
CA ARG A 159 15.44 -10.85 -4.90
C ARG A 159 15.08 -11.55 -6.20
N ASP A 160 16.07 -11.92 -7.00
CA ASP A 160 15.86 -12.55 -8.30
C ASP A 160 15.23 -13.96 -8.12
N GLU A 161 15.68 -14.72 -7.12
CA GLU A 161 15.05 -15.99 -6.74
C GLU A 161 13.61 -15.80 -6.26
N TYR A 162 13.38 -14.78 -5.42
CA TYR A 162 12.03 -14.44 -4.95
C TYR A 162 11.11 -14.09 -6.12
N CYS A 163 11.56 -13.23 -7.04
CA CYS A 163 10.80 -12.83 -8.23
C CYS A 163 10.47 -14.02 -9.13
N LYS A 164 11.41 -14.96 -9.31
CA LYS A 164 11.17 -16.19 -10.07
C LYS A 164 10.05 -17.03 -9.43
N LYS A 165 10.17 -17.36 -8.15
CA LYS A 165 9.15 -18.13 -7.43
C LYS A 165 7.78 -17.43 -7.38
N LEU A 166 7.80 -16.10 -7.29
CA LEU A 166 6.59 -15.28 -7.35
C LEU A 166 5.93 -15.39 -8.73
N THR A 167 6.71 -15.36 -9.80
CA THR A 167 6.20 -15.55 -11.17
C THR A 167 5.55 -16.93 -11.32
N ASP A 168 6.16 -17.99 -10.76
CA ASP A 168 5.59 -19.34 -10.80
C ASP A 168 4.20 -19.40 -10.13
N ILE A 169 4.03 -18.72 -8.97
CA ILE A 169 2.72 -18.61 -8.31
C ILE A 169 1.71 -17.85 -9.17
N ILE A 170 2.14 -16.74 -9.80
CA ILE A 170 1.27 -15.93 -10.64
C ILE A 170 0.78 -16.75 -11.84
N LEU A 171 1.68 -17.47 -12.52
CA LEU A 171 1.35 -18.32 -13.65
C LEU A 171 0.44 -19.48 -13.24
N LYS A 172 0.74 -20.13 -12.11
CA LYS A 172 -0.10 -21.20 -11.55
C LYS A 172 -1.57 -20.79 -11.35
N HIS A 173 -1.78 -19.55 -10.95
CA HIS A 173 -3.12 -18.98 -10.68
C HIS A 173 -3.64 -18.10 -11.82
N GLU A 174 -3.08 -18.23 -13.03
CA GLU A 174 -3.50 -17.44 -14.20
C GLU A 174 -3.57 -15.92 -13.93
N GLY A 175 -2.69 -15.44 -13.04
CA GLY A 175 -2.60 -14.04 -12.69
C GLY A 175 -1.89 -13.20 -13.74
N LYS A 176 -1.99 -11.89 -13.61
CA LYS A 176 -1.24 -10.92 -14.40
C LYS A 176 -0.44 -10.00 -13.49
N THR A 177 0.70 -9.54 -13.96
CA THR A 177 1.51 -8.49 -13.34
C THR A 177 1.30 -7.15 -14.02
N TYR A 178 1.46 -6.08 -13.26
CA TYR A 178 1.48 -4.72 -13.78
C TYR A 178 2.91 -4.37 -14.19
#